data_5dd8ae16740273167b5d4647fce17107
#
_entry.id   5dd8ae16740273167b5d4647fce17107
#
_cell.length_a   1.000
_cell.length_b   1.000
_cell.length_c   1.000
_cell.angle_alpha   90.00
_cell.angle_beta   90.00
_cell.angle_gamma   90.00
#
_symmetry.space_group_name_H-M   'P 1'
#
loop_
_entity.id
_entity.type
_entity.pdbx_description
1 polymer ?
#
loop_
_entity_poly.entity_id
_entity_poly.type
_entity_poly.pdbx_seq_one_letter_code
_entity_poly.pdbx_strand_id
1 'polypeptide(L)'
;MKVFERIVDLKNELFYLRKQGKTIGLVPTMGALHDGHASLIRRSAQQNDVTVVSVFLNPTQFNGKNDLERYPRTLDAYCKLAETSGADYVFAPSVAEMYPTPDTRHFEFPPQSTVMEGAKRPGHFNGVCQVVSRLFYIVRPNRAYFGEKDWQQIAVVKRLVDFINVDVDIVECPIVRDEDGLAKSSRNTLLSADERAIAPYIYKVLKASTNEVEKLSVQELHNKVIADINAVDGLEVEYFDIVDGNTLLPVKSWDDTPYIVGCITVYCGKTPIRLIDHIKYKG
;
A
#
# COMPACT_ATOMS: atom_id res chain seq x y z
N MET A 1 2.24 -9.06 23.42
CA MET A 1 2.88 -9.10 22.09
C MET A 1 4.40 -9.18 22.25
N LYS A 2 5.13 -9.91 21.38
CA LYS A 2 6.60 -10.06 21.42
C LYS A 2 7.23 -9.35 20.21
N VAL A 3 8.35 -8.67 20.43
CA VAL A 3 9.11 -7.98 19.37
C VAL A 3 10.34 -8.81 19.01
N PHE A 4 10.58 -8.99 17.71
CA PHE A 4 11.75 -9.66 17.17
C PHE A 4 12.53 -8.69 16.29
N GLU A 5 13.83 -8.61 16.51
CA GLU A 5 14.76 -7.83 15.69
C GLU A 5 15.62 -8.72 14.80
N ARG A 6 15.83 -9.98 15.21
CA ARG A 6 16.67 -10.93 14.48
C ARG A 6 15.82 -11.91 13.69
N ILE A 7 16.20 -12.14 12.44
CA ILE A 7 15.55 -13.09 11.53
C ILE A 7 15.54 -14.50 12.11
N VAL A 8 16.66 -14.93 12.70
CA VAL A 8 16.80 -16.30 13.23
C VAL A 8 15.81 -16.56 14.36
N ASP A 9 15.60 -15.59 15.24
CA ASP A 9 14.74 -15.74 16.41
C ASP A 9 13.26 -15.83 15.99
N LEU A 10 12.83 -14.95 15.06
CA LEU A 10 11.49 -15.01 14.49
C LEU A 10 11.26 -16.33 13.73
N LYS A 11 12.21 -16.76 12.89
CA LYS A 11 12.09 -18.02 12.13
C LYS A 11 11.93 -19.23 13.04
N ASN A 12 12.68 -19.29 14.14
CA ASN A 12 12.59 -20.36 15.11
C ASN A 12 11.22 -20.40 15.79
N GLU A 13 10.71 -19.27 16.24
CA GLU A 13 9.38 -19.14 16.83
C GLU A 13 8.30 -19.62 15.86
N LEU A 14 8.29 -19.08 14.64
CA LEU A 14 7.30 -19.41 13.61
C LEU A 14 7.41 -20.88 13.14
N PHE A 15 8.59 -21.49 13.21
CA PHE A 15 8.77 -22.91 12.91
C PHE A 15 8.02 -23.82 13.90
N TYR A 16 8.11 -23.52 15.20
CA TYR A 16 7.37 -24.28 16.21
C TYR A 16 5.85 -24.12 16.07
N LEU A 17 5.38 -22.93 15.77
CA LEU A 17 3.94 -22.66 15.55
C LEU A 17 3.40 -23.44 14.34
N ARG A 18 4.16 -23.45 13.22
CA ARG A 18 3.77 -24.25 12.05
C ARG A 18 3.74 -25.74 12.33
N LYS A 19 4.66 -26.26 13.14
CA LYS A 19 4.62 -27.68 13.58
C LYS A 19 3.37 -28.02 14.39
N GLN A 20 2.76 -27.03 15.02
CA GLN A 20 1.47 -27.16 15.72
C GLN A 20 0.26 -26.96 14.81
N GLY A 21 0.47 -26.81 13.50
CA GLY A 21 -0.60 -26.59 12.52
C GLY A 21 -1.15 -25.16 12.50
N LYS A 22 -0.48 -24.19 13.16
CA LYS A 22 -0.93 -22.80 13.23
C LYS A 22 -0.78 -22.09 11.91
N THR A 23 -1.81 -21.34 11.52
CA THR A 23 -1.81 -20.44 10.37
C THR A 23 -1.18 -19.10 10.75
N ILE A 24 -0.43 -18.49 9.82
CA ILE A 24 0.31 -17.26 10.03
C ILE A 24 -0.15 -16.21 9.02
N GLY A 25 -0.59 -15.06 9.53
CA GLY A 25 -0.84 -13.86 8.75
C GLY A 25 0.35 -12.88 8.83
N LEU A 26 0.65 -12.21 7.73
CA LEU A 26 1.68 -11.16 7.65
C LEU A 26 1.05 -9.83 7.26
N VAL A 27 1.37 -8.78 8.00
CA VAL A 27 1.04 -7.39 7.66
C VAL A 27 2.34 -6.62 7.42
N PRO A 28 2.79 -6.46 6.16
CA PRO A 28 3.99 -5.71 5.84
C PRO A 28 3.77 -4.21 6.03
N THR A 29 4.63 -3.55 6.82
CA THR A 29 4.59 -2.09 6.99
C THR A 29 6.00 -1.49 7.03
N MET A 30 6.08 -0.18 6.79
CA MET A 30 7.32 0.58 6.98
C MET A 30 7.41 1.27 8.34
N GLY A 31 6.45 1.05 9.23
CA GLY A 31 6.22 1.87 10.43
C GLY A 31 5.21 2.98 10.16
N ALA A 32 5.23 4.04 10.98
CA ALA A 32 4.24 5.13 10.94
C ALA A 32 2.79 4.60 10.92
N LEU A 33 2.51 3.63 11.82
CA LEU A 33 1.23 2.93 11.84
C LEU A 33 0.08 3.88 12.16
N HIS A 34 -1.04 3.68 11.48
CA HIS A 34 -2.29 4.42 11.64
C HIS A 34 -3.48 3.46 11.52
N ASP A 35 -4.73 3.96 11.66
CA ASP A 35 -5.94 3.14 11.65
C ASP A 35 -6.09 2.26 10.40
N GLY A 36 -5.56 2.69 9.25
CA GLY A 36 -5.48 1.86 8.05
C GLY A 36 -4.67 0.58 8.29
N HIS A 37 -3.48 0.69 8.90
CA HIS A 37 -2.69 -0.48 9.27
C HIS A 37 -3.38 -1.31 10.37
N ALA A 38 -4.01 -0.66 11.36
CA ALA A 38 -4.77 -1.33 12.40
C ALA A 38 -5.91 -2.20 11.81
N SER A 39 -6.57 -1.76 10.74
CA SER A 39 -7.60 -2.56 10.05
C SER A 39 -7.03 -3.83 9.40
N LEU A 40 -5.84 -3.75 8.79
CA LEU A 40 -5.14 -4.91 8.23
C LEU A 40 -4.79 -5.92 9.33
N ILE A 41 -4.27 -5.43 10.46
CA ILE A 41 -3.87 -6.26 11.60
C ILE A 41 -5.08 -6.98 12.19
N ARG A 42 -6.20 -6.26 12.42
CA ARG A 42 -7.45 -6.88 12.92
C ARG A 42 -7.97 -7.95 11.97
N ARG A 43 -7.94 -7.70 10.65
CA ARG A 43 -8.36 -8.68 9.66
C ARG A 43 -7.44 -9.90 9.65
N SER A 44 -6.14 -9.72 9.80
CA SER A 44 -5.19 -10.80 9.93
C SER A 44 -5.46 -11.64 11.18
N ALA A 45 -5.66 -11.00 12.35
CA ALA A 45 -5.95 -11.67 13.62
C ALA A 45 -7.27 -12.45 13.60
N GLN A 46 -8.26 -12.02 12.79
CA GLN A 46 -9.52 -12.75 12.61
C GLN A 46 -9.40 -13.98 11.71
N GLN A 47 -8.40 -14.01 10.82
CA GLN A 47 -8.29 -15.03 9.77
C GLN A 47 -7.12 -16.00 9.97
N ASN A 48 -6.26 -15.76 10.95
CA ASN A 48 -5.11 -16.60 11.25
C ASN A 48 -4.97 -16.83 12.75
N ASP A 49 -4.27 -17.91 13.10
CA ASP A 49 -3.94 -18.21 14.51
C ASP A 49 -2.87 -17.26 15.06
N VAL A 50 -2.00 -16.72 14.18
CA VAL A 50 -0.87 -15.86 14.53
C VAL A 50 -0.75 -14.73 13.53
N THR A 51 -0.62 -13.50 14.02
CA THR A 51 -0.41 -12.30 13.22
C THR A 51 0.97 -11.71 13.47
N VAL A 52 1.75 -11.60 12.38
CA VAL A 52 3.06 -10.94 12.35
C VAL A 52 2.94 -9.60 11.64
N VAL A 53 3.35 -8.52 12.30
CA VAL A 53 3.45 -7.19 11.70
C VAL A 53 4.93 -6.89 11.47
N SER A 54 5.34 -6.67 10.23
CA SER A 54 6.69 -6.14 10.00
C SER A 54 6.71 -4.62 10.10
N VAL A 55 7.72 -4.08 10.78
CA VAL A 55 8.02 -2.66 10.87
C VAL A 55 9.42 -2.45 10.34
N PHE A 56 9.54 -2.22 9.03
CA PHE A 56 10.84 -2.09 8.39
C PHE A 56 10.84 -0.97 7.34
N LEU A 57 11.56 0.09 7.64
CA LEU A 57 11.77 1.22 6.72
C LEU A 57 12.78 0.80 5.64
N ASN A 58 12.26 0.30 4.51
CA ASN A 58 13.05 -0.26 3.44
C ASN A 58 13.73 0.84 2.60
N PRO A 59 15.07 0.99 2.65
CA PRO A 59 15.75 2.05 1.92
C PRO A 59 15.71 1.88 0.39
N THR A 60 15.57 0.64 -0.12
CA THR A 60 15.66 0.36 -1.55
C THR A 60 14.44 0.81 -2.36
N GLN A 61 13.31 1.13 -1.70
CA GLN A 61 12.08 1.60 -2.36
C GLN A 61 11.90 3.13 -2.37
N PHE A 62 12.83 3.87 -1.76
CA PHE A 62 12.79 5.34 -1.72
C PHE A 62 13.63 5.94 -2.85
N ASN A 63 13.02 6.86 -3.62
CA ASN A 63 13.71 7.57 -4.70
C ASN A 63 14.50 8.80 -4.21
N GLY A 64 14.22 9.30 -3.00
CA GLY A 64 14.84 10.47 -2.41
C GLY A 64 15.31 10.24 -0.97
N LYS A 65 16.51 10.72 -0.63
CA LYS A 65 17.03 10.66 0.75
C LYS A 65 16.14 11.43 1.74
N ASN A 66 15.56 12.55 1.31
CA ASN A 66 14.72 13.39 2.16
C ASN A 66 13.42 12.68 2.61
N ASP A 67 12.77 11.85 1.76
CA ASP A 67 11.55 11.11 2.12
C ASP A 67 11.88 10.02 3.15
N LEU A 68 13.01 9.34 3.00
CA LEU A 68 13.51 8.35 3.95
C LEU A 68 13.87 8.95 5.33
N GLU A 69 14.50 10.12 5.34
CA GLU A 69 14.95 10.79 6.58
C GLU A 69 13.80 11.38 7.39
N ARG A 70 12.76 11.89 6.71
CA ARG A 70 11.57 12.47 7.33
C ARG A 70 10.54 11.44 7.81
N TYR A 71 10.74 10.16 7.48
CA TYR A 71 9.78 9.13 7.84
C TYR A 71 9.76 8.92 9.36
N PRO A 72 8.58 8.97 10.03
CA PRO A 72 8.46 8.85 11.48
C PRO A 72 9.02 7.52 12.02
N ARG A 73 9.72 7.57 13.17
CA ARG A 73 10.40 6.41 13.77
C ARG A 73 10.07 6.34 15.27
N THR A 74 8.89 5.84 15.60
CA THR A 74 8.39 5.69 16.98
C THR A 74 7.97 4.26 17.22
N LEU A 75 8.94 3.34 17.37
CA LEU A 75 8.68 1.90 17.46
C LEU A 75 7.70 1.56 18.59
N ASP A 76 7.82 2.20 19.76
CA ASP A 76 6.93 1.93 20.91
C ASP A 76 5.46 2.23 20.60
N ALA A 77 5.20 3.36 19.91
CA ALA A 77 3.85 3.71 19.47
C ALA A 77 3.29 2.70 18.46
N TYR A 78 4.14 2.22 17.54
CA TYR A 78 3.75 1.20 16.58
C TYR A 78 3.46 -0.14 17.24
N CYS A 79 4.29 -0.55 18.20
CA CYS A 79 4.08 -1.75 18.99
C CYS A 79 2.76 -1.69 19.76
N LYS A 80 2.45 -0.56 20.40
CA LYS A 80 1.18 -0.38 21.12
C LYS A 80 -0.02 -0.49 20.19
N LEU A 81 0.01 0.16 19.01
CA LEU A 81 -1.08 0.06 18.04
C LEU A 81 -1.21 -1.36 17.47
N ALA A 82 -0.10 -2.02 17.17
CA ALA A 82 -0.10 -3.39 16.68
C ALA A 82 -0.70 -4.35 17.72
N GLU A 83 -0.30 -4.25 18.99
CA GLU A 83 -0.81 -5.06 20.11
C GLU A 83 -2.32 -4.86 20.33
N THR A 84 -2.78 -3.63 20.41
CA THR A 84 -4.21 -3.31 20.60
C THR A 84 -5.06 -3.69 19.38
N SER A 85 -4.43 -3.91 18.22
CA SER A 85 -5.09 -4.37 17.00
C SER A 85 -5.07 -5.90 16.82
N GLY A 86 -4.42 -6.66 17.72
CA GLY A 86 -4.41 -8.11 17.74
C GLY A 86 -3.17 -8.76 17.12
N ALA A 87 -2.05 -8.04 16.98
CA ALA A 87 -0.79 -8.63 16.56
C ALA A 87 -0.19 -9.48 17.70
N ASP A 88 0.32 -10.66 17.36
CA ASP A 88 1.07 -11.52 18.27
C ASP A 88 2.55 -11.15 18.28
N TYR A 89 3.06 -10.80 17.10
CA TYR A 89 4.47 -10.48 16.89
C TYR A 89 4.66 -9.21 16.07
N VAL A 90 5.66 -8.42 16.47
CA VAL A 90 6.26 -7.37 15.65
C VAL A 90 7.64 -7.81 15.23
N PHE A 91 7.94 -7.71 13.94
CA PHE A 91 9.26 -7.92 13.38
C PHE A 91 9.86 -6.58 12.94
N ALA A 92 10.83 -6.09 13.71
CA ALA A 92 11.46 -4.79 13.52
C ALA A 92 12.98 -4.92 13.31
N PRO A 93 13.43 -5.53 12.20
CA PRO A 93 14.85 -5.75 11.94
C PRO A 93 15.59 -4.47 11.57
N SER A 94 16.90 -4.46 11.79
CA SER A 94 17.78 -3.41 11.24
C SER A 94 17.99 -3.61 9.74
N VAL A 95 18.49 -2.56 9.06
CA VAL A 95 18.87 -2.66 7.64
C VAL A 95 19.98 -3.70 7.43
N ALA A 96 20.94 -3.78 8.34
CA ALA A 96 22.01 -4.78 8.28
C ALA A 96 21.50 -6.22 8.45
N GLU A 97 20.48 -6.43 9.27
CA GLU A 97 19.82 -7.73 9.43
C GLU A 97 19.03 -8.13 8.16
N MET A 98 18.28 -7.16 7.59
CA MET A 98 17.53 -7.40 6.35
C MET A 98 18.43 -7.52 5.13
N TYR A 99 19.50 -6.74 5.04
CA TYR A 99 20.40 -6.69 3.89
C TYR A 99 21.86 -6.77 4.35
N PRO A 100 22.34 -7.96 4.81
CA PRO A 100 23.75 -8.14 5.17
C PRO A 100 24.70 -7.97 3.98
N THR A 101 24.18 -8.15 2.78
CA THR A 101 24.77 -7.78 1.50
C THR A 101 23.72 -7.08 0.65
N PRO A 102 24.14 -6.16 -0.27
CA PRO A 102 23.18 -5.52 -1.18
C PRO A 102 22.32 -6.53 -1.94
N ASP A 103 21.03 -6.30 -2.00
CA ASP A 103 20.11 -7.14 -2.78
C ASP A 103 20.21 -6.73 -4.25
N THR A 104 20.84 -7.60 -5.05
CA THR A 104 21.05 -7.37 -6.49
C THR A 104 19.95 -7.98 -7.37
N ARG A 105 18.92 -8.60 -6.76
CA ARG A 105 17.79 -9.13 -7.54
C ARG A 105 17.04 -8.01 -8.21
N HIS A 106 16.67 -8.24 -9.45
CA HIS A 106 15.86 -7.30 -10.24
C HIS A 106 14.49 -7.91 -10.52
N PHE A 107 13.45 -7.17 -10.17
CA PHE A 107 12.05 -7.55 -10.39
C PHE A 107 11.38 -6.48 -11.26
N GLU A 108 10.84 -6.92 -12.38
CA GLU A 108 10.07 -6.07 -13.27
C GLU A 108 8.88 -6.86 -13.82
N PHE A 109 7.69 -6.32 -13.69
CA PHE A 109 6.44 -6.97 -14.08
C PHE A 109 5.58 -6.00 -14.93
N PRO A 110 5.96 -5.74 -16.20
CA PRO A 110 5.14 -4.87 -17.03
C PRO A 110 3.80 -5.56 -17.39
N PRO A 111 2.71 -4.79 -17.48
CA PRO A 111 2.64 -3.34 -17.26
C PRO A 111 2.57 -2.94 -15.78
N GLN A 112 2.27 -3.88 -14.84
CA GLN A 112 1.94 -3.59 -13.45
C GLN A 112 3.03 -2.77 -12.73
N SER A 113 4.31 -2.96 -13.05
CA SER A 113 5.41 -2.23 -12.40
C SER A 113 5.91 -1.01 -13.19
N THR A 114 5.37 -0.73 -14.38
CA THR A 114 5.94 0.27 -15.31
C THR A 114 5.00 1.41 -15.67
N VAL A 115 3.71 1.31 -15.33
CA VAL A 115 2.71 2.38 -15.50
C VAL A 115 2.52 3.19 -14.22
N MET A 116 1.76 4.28 -14.23
CA MET A 116 1.36 5.08 -13.05
C MET A 116 2.53 5.33 -12.07
N GLU A 117 2.45 4.82 -10.83
CA GLU A 117 3.52 4.93 -9.81
C GLU A 117 4.86 4.39 -10.31
N GLY A 118 4.85 3.29 -11.08
CA GLY A 118 6.07 2.71 -11.62
C GLY A 118 6.78 3.63 -12.61
N ALA A 119 6.02 4.32 -13.46
CA ALA A 119 6.54 5.33 -14.38
C ALA A 119 7.05 6.58 -13.65
N LYS A 120 6.34 7.02 -12.61
CA LYS A 120 6.65 8.23 -11.83
C LYS A 120 7.76 8.01 -10.79
N ARG A 121 7.98 6.75 -10.37
CA ARG A 121 8.94 6.38 -9.33
C ARG A 121 9.85 5.24 -9.80
N PRO A 122 10.78 5.48 -10.74
CA PRO A 122 11.68 4.43 -11.26
C PRO A 122 12.39 3.67 -10.14
N GLY A 123 12.37 2.31 -10.19
CA GLY A 123 12.99 1.44 -9.19
C GLY A 123 12.16 1.19 -7.92
N HIS A 124 11.08 1.94 -7.67
CA HIS A 124 10.25 1.78 -6.49
C HIS A 124 9.71 0.36 -6.34
N PHE A 125 9.04 -0.18 -7.36
CA PHE A 125 8.48 -1.53 -7.29
C PHE A 125 9.54 -2.63 -7.26
N ASN A 126 10.71 -2.41 -7.83
CA ASN A 126 11.83 -3.33 -7.62
C ASN A 126 12.19 -3.41 -6.12
N GLY A 127 12.32 -2.26 -5.45
CA GLY A 127 12.58 -2.21 -4.00
C GLY A 127 11.45 -2.84 -3.17
N VAL A 128 10.17 -2.63 -3.54
CA VAL A 128 9.02 -3.29 -2.92
C VAL A 128 9.13 -4.82 -3.08
N CYS A 129 9.41 -5.31 -4.27
CA CYS A 129 9.55 -6.74 -4.53
C CYS A 129 10.74 -7.35 -3.77
N GLN A 130 11.85 -6.65 -3.66
CA GLN A 130 13.01 -7.10 -2.87
C GLN A 130 12.62 -7.31 -1.40
N VAL A 131 12.00 -6.33 -0.76
CA VAL A 131 11.63 -6.46 0.66
C VAL A 131 10.50 -7.46 0.89
N VAL A 132 9.45 -7.43 0.06
CA VAL A 132 8.28 -8.31 0.24
C VAL A 132 8.66 -9.77 0.01
N SER A 133 9.45 -10.09 -1.04
CA SER A 133 9.95 -11.45 -1.24
C SER A 133 10.78 -11.93 -0.06
N ARG A 134 11.62 -11.05 0.50
CA ARG A 134 12.42 -11.38 1.67
C ARG A 134 11.57 -11.65 2.91
N LEU A 135 10.55 -10.84 3.15
CA LEU A 135 9.58 -11.05 4.23
C LEU A 135 8.82 -12.38 4.05
N PHE A 136 8.42 -12.73 2.82
CA PHE A 136 7.77 -14.01 2.54
C PHE A 136 8.70 -15.21 2.83
N TYR A 137 9.98 -15.15 2.50
CA TYR A 137 10.96 -16.21 2.85
C TYR A 137 11.28 -16.27 4.34
N ILE A 138 11.21 -15.15 5.07
CA ILE A 138 11.43 -15.11 6.52
C ILE A 138 10.21 -15.63 7.27
N VAL A 139 9.03 -15.04 7.00
CA VAL A 139 7.80 -15.31 7.74
C VAL A 139 7.09 -16.56 7.22
N ARG A 140 7.15 -16.86 5.92
CA ARG A 140 6.41 -17.93 5.24
C ARG A 140 4.93 -17.92 5.66
N PRO A 141 4.21 -16.80 5.44
CA PRO A 141 2.84 -16.66 5.88
C PRO A 141 1.90 -17.48 5.01
N ASN A 142 0.73 -17.87 5.59
CA ASN A 142 -0.39 -18.39 4.81
C ASN A 142 -1.10 -17.26 4.06
N ARG A 143 -1.21 -16.08 4.69
CA ARG A 143 -1.86 -14.90 4.12
C ARG A 143 -1.02 -13.65 4.38
N ALA A 144 -0.98 -12.75 3.39
CA ALA A 144 -0.37 -11.43 3.54
C ALA A 144 -1.38 -10.34 3.19
N TYR A 145 -1.48 -9.31 4.04
CA TYR A 145 -2.52 -8.30 4.02
C TYR A 145 -2.00 -6.98 3.48
N PHE A 146 -2.65 -6.47 2.43
CA PHE A 146 -2.29 -5.20 1.79
C PHE A 146 -3.53 -4.30 1.67
N GLY A 147 -3.34 -3.01 1.89
CA GLY A 147 -4.40 -2.03 1.75
C GLY A 147 -4.64 -1.63 0.30
N GLU A 148 -5.90 -1.63 -0.12
CA GLU A 148 -6.32 -1.24 -1.48
C GLU A 148 -5.91 0.20 -1.85
N LYS A 149 -5.60 1.05 -0.86
CA LYS A 149 -5.08 2.39 -1.12
C LYS A 149 -3.87 2.37 -2.06
N ASP A 150 -2.98 1.41 -1.90
CA ASP A 150 -1.81 1.20 -2.74
C ASP A 150 -2.12 0.13 -3.81
N TRP A 151 -3.17 0.39 -4.62
CA TRP A 151 -3.75 -0.56 -5.59
C TRP A 151 -2.73 -1.22 -6.50
N GLN A 152 -1.89 -0.42 -7.13
CA GLN A 152 -0.85 -0.91 -8.03
C GLN A 152 0.16 -1.82 -7.30
N GLN A 153 0.49 -1.51 -6.03
CA GLN A 153 1.37 -2.37 -5.23
C GLN A 153 0.78 -3.77 -5.06
N ILE A 154 -0.54 -3.91 -4.86
CA ILE A 154 -1.20 -5.21 -4.76
C ILE A 154 -1.04 -6.00 -6.06
N ALA A 155 -1.27 -5.36 -7.21
CA ALA A 155 -1.09 -6.00 -8.52
C ALA A 155 0.35 -6.48 -8.73
N VAL A 156 1.34 -5.67 -8.36
CA VAL A 156 2.77 -6.04 -8.43
C VAL A 156 3.10 -7.19 -7.49
N VAL A 157 2.59 -7.16 -6.24
CA VAL A 157 2.86 -8.22 -5.24
C VAL A 157 2.23 -9.55 -5.65
N LYS A 158 1.04 -9.56 -6.28
CA LYS A 158 0.45 -10.78 -6.85
C LYS A 158 1.37 -11.39 -7.93
N ARG A 159 1.89 -10.55 -8.84
CA ARG A 159 2.87 -11.01 -9.85
C ARG A 159 4.16 -11.54 -9.21
N LEU A 160 4.60 -10.91 -8.10
CA LEU A 160 5.76 -11.37 -7.35
C LEU A 160 5.54 -12.76 -6.76
N VAL A 161 4.37 -13.01 -6.13
CA VAL A 161 4.00 -14.33 -5.56
C VAL A 161 4.10 -15.43 -6.62
N ASP A 162 3.48 -15.19 -7.79
CA ASP A 162 3.55 -16.13 -8.93
C ASP A 162 5.00 -16.37 -9.37
N PHE A 163 5.78 -15.28 -9.51
CA PHE A 163 7.16 -15.33 -10.02
C PHE A 163 8.11 -16.08 -9.08
N ILE A 164 8.01 -15.86 -7.76
CA ILE A 164 8.89 -16.53 -6.78
C ILE A 164 8.32 -17.88 -6.32
N ASN A 165 7.16 -18.27 -6.83
CA ASN A 165 6.47 -19.54 -6.58
C ASN A 165 6.36 -19.86 -5.08
N VAL A 166 5.73 -18.96 -4.32
CA VAL A 166 5.43 -19.15 -2.90
C VAL A 166 3.92 -19.32 -2.70
N ASP A 167 3.56 -20.16 -1.74
CA ASP A 167 2.17 -20.43 -1.37
C ASP A 167 1.71 -19.40 -0.32
N VAL A 168 1.27 -18.22 -0.80
CA VAL A 168 0.81 -17.10 0.03
C VAL A 168 -0.43 -16.47 -0.60
N ASP A 169 -1.54 -16.47 0.13
CA ASP A 169 -2.74 -15.74 -0.27
C ASP A 169 -2.57 -14.23 -0.04
N ILE A 170 -2.72 -13.43 -1.09
CA ILE A 170 -2.72 -11.97 -0.97
C ILE A 170 -4.15 -11.49 -0.66
N VAL A 171 -4.33 -10.93 0.53
CA VAL A 171 -5.61 -10.41 1.01
C VAL A 171 -5.67 -8.90 0.82
N GLU A 172 -6.55 -8.47 -0.09
CA GLU A 172 -6.86 -7.06 -0.30
C GLU A 172 -7.77 -6.55 0.81
N CYS A 173 -7.42 -5.41 1.39
CA CYS A 173 -8.19 -4.81 2.48
C CYS A 173 -8.69 -3.43 2.07
N PRO A 174 -9.99 -3.13 2.28
CA PRO A 174 -10.58 -1.85 1.89
C PRO A 174 -9.86 -0.64 2.46
N ILE A 175 -9.93 0.49 1.74
CA ILE A 175 -9.38 1.75 2.23
C ILE A 175 -10.11 2.19 3.50
N VAL A 176 -9.33 2.50 4.53
CA VAL A 176 -9.84 3.20 5.72
C VAL A 176 -9.71 4.70 5.49
N ARG A 177 -10.79 5.43 5.73
CA ARG A 177 -10.87 6.88 5.55
C ARG A 177 -11.18 7.60 6.86
N ASP A 178 -10.83 8.87 6.91
CA ASP A 178 -11.36 9.79 7.91
C ASP A 178 -12.85 10.07 7.65
N GLU A 179 -13.56 10.65 8.62
CA GLU A 179 -15.01 10.95 8.51
C GLU A 179 -15.33 11.85 7.30
N ASP A 180 -14.40 12.71 6.90
CA ASP A 180 -14.50 13.59 5.73
C ASP A 180 -14.14 12.92 4.40
N GLY A 181 -13.74 11.64 4.43
CA GLY A 181 -13.44 10.82 3.27
C GLY A 181 -11.96 10.74 2.90
N LEU A 182 -11.06 11.51 3.52
CA LEU A 182 -9.63 11.43 3.21
C LEU A 182 -9.08 10.03 3.54
N ALA A 183 -8.41 9.41 2.58
CA ALA A 183 -7.77 8.11 2.80
C ALA A 183 -6.66 8.22 3.87
N LYS A 184 -6.69 7.32 4.86
CA LYS A 184 -5.66 7.27 5.92
C LYS A 184 -4.28 7.03 5.33
N SER A 185 -3.34 7.91 5.69
CA SER A 185 -1.94 7.83 5.25
C SER A 185 -1.03 8.45 6.30
N SER A 186 0.17 7.89 6.46
CA SER A 186 1.22 8.52 7.28
C SER A 186 1.59 9.92 6.77
N ARG A 187 1.42 10.20 5.48
CA ARG A 187 1.67 11.52 4.89
C ARG A 187 0.66 12.58 5.29
N ASN A 188 -0.53 12.20 5.79
CA ASN A 188 -1.53 13.17 6.26
C ASN A 188 -1.04 13.99 7.46
N THR A 189 -0.09 13.48 8.24
CA THR A 189 0.53 14.23 9.36
C THR A 189 1.45 15.36 8.91
N LEU A 190 1.80 15.41 7.63
CA LEU A 190 2.64 16.46 7.04
C LEU A 190 1.81 17.64 6.51
N LEU A 191 0.48 17.47 6.38
CA LEU A 191 -0.42 18.52 5.90
C LEU A 191 -0.58 19.62 6.95
N SER A 192 -0.49 20.86 6.53
CA SER A 192 -0.94 22.01 7.34
C SER A 192 -2.46 21.95 7.53
N ALA A 193 -3.01 22.79 8.40
CA ALA A 193 -4.45 22.84 8.64
C ALA A 193 -5.24 23.16 7.35
N ASP A 194 -4.75 24.11 6.55
CA ASP A 194 -5.39 24.50 5.28
C ASP A 194 -5.32 23.37 4.25
N GLU A 195 -4.15 22.74 4.10
CA GLU A 195 -3.96 21.58 3.21
C GLU A 195 -4.83 20.40 3.63
N ARG A 196 -4.93 20.14 4.95
CA ARG A 196 -5.79 19.08 5.48
C ARG A 196 -7.28 19.35 5.19
N ALA A 197 -7.70 20.61 5.18
CA ALA A 197 -9.09 20.99 4.89
C ALA A 197 -9.47 20.76 3.42
N ILE A 198 -8.54 20.90 2.48
CA ILE A 198 -8.78 20.69 1.04
C ILE A 198 -8.53 19.25 0.58
N ALA A 199 -7.65 18.49 1.23
CA ALA A 199 -7.28 17.13 0.82
C ALA A 199 -8.50 16.19 0.64
N PRO A 200 -9.60 16.23 1.43
CA PRO A 200 -10.78 15.39 1.25
C PRO A 200 -11.51 15.59 -0.08
N TYR A 201 -11.30 16.72 -0.78
CA TYR A 201 -11.88 16.95 -2.08
C TYR A 201 -11.44 15.90 -3.12
N ILE A 202 -10.28 15.31 -2.97
CA ILE A 202 -9.81 14.21 -3.83
C ILE A 202 -10.87 13.10 -3.84
N TYR A 203 -11.21 12.57 -2.67
CA TYR A 203 -12.20 11.49 -2.58
C TYR A 203 -13.61 11.97 -2.91
N LYS A 204 -13.97 13.21 -2.55
CA LYS A 204 -15.29 13.78 -2.88
C LYS A 204 -15.53 13.79 -4.39
N VAL A 205 -14.54 14.20 -5.19
CA VAL A 205 -14.63 14.21 -6.65
C VAL A 205 -14.64 12.77 -7.18
N LEU A 206 -13.73 11.90 -6.72
CA LEU A 206 -13.72 10.49 -7.12
C LEU A 206 -15.06 9.80 -6.84
N LYS A 207 -15.64 10.01 -5.65
CA LYS A 207 -16.94 9.43 -5.29
C LYS A 207 -18.08 9.98 -6.15
N ALA A 208 -18.09 11.28 -6.41
CA ALA A 208 -19.10 11.88 -7.28
C ALA A 208 -19.03 11.33 -8.71
N SER A 209 -17.83 11.07 -9.22
CA SER A 209 -17.62 10.58 -10.58
C SER A 209 -18.23 9.19 -10.82
N THR A 210 -18.40 8.36 -9.79
CA THR A 210 -19.04 7.03 -9.96
C THR A 210 -20.49 7.11 -10.40
N ASN A 211 -21.19 8.23 -10.16
CA ASN A 211 -22.57 8.44 -10.59
C ASN A 211 -22.69 8.95 -12.05
N GLU A 212 -21.56 9.12 -12.71
CA GLU A 212 -21.51 9.68 -14.07
C GLU A 212 -21.08 8.64 -15.14
N VAL A 213 -20.77 7.43 -14.72
CA VAL A 213 -20.32 6.32 -15.59
C VAL A 213 -21.32 6.01 -16.71
N GLU A 214 -22.64 6.10 -16.45
CA GLU A 214 -23.67 5.87 -17.45
C GLU A 214 -23.88 7.05 -18.42
N LYS A 215 -23.32 8.23 -18.11
CA LYS A 215 -23.55 9.48 -18.85
C LYS A 215 -22.35 9.93 -19.66
N LEU A 216 -21.16 9.57 -19.21
CA LEU A 216 -19.89 10.01 -19.79
C LEU A 216 -19.07 8.82 -20.30
N SER A 217 -18.39 9.02 -21.40
CA SER A 217 -17.34 8.09 -21.83
C SER A 217 -16.19 8.08 -20.81
N VAL A 218 -15.36 7.04 -20.84
CA VAL A 218 -14.17 6.92 -20.01
C VAL A 218 -13.28 8.17 -20.12
N GLN A 219 -13.08 8.66 -21.36
CA GLN A 219 -12.22 9.82 -21.61
C GLN A 219 -12.84 11.14 -21.08
N GLU A 220 -14.14 11.32 -21.22
CA GLU A 220 -14.83 12.50 -20.69
C GLU A 220 -14.79 12.51 -19.17
N LEU A 221 -15.05 11.36 -18.53
CA LEU A 221 -14.96 11.23 -17.07
C LEU A 221 -13.53 11.47 -16.57
N HIS A 222 -12.54 10.89 -17.24
CA HIS A 222 -11.12 11.13 -16.92
C HIS A 222 -10.79 12.64 -16.92
N ASN A 223 -11.13 13.33 -18.00
CA ASN A 223 -10.86 14.77 -18.13
C ASN A 223 -11.60 15.60 -17.08
N LYS A 224 -12.86 15.24 -16.79
CA LYS A 224 -13.68 15.91 -15.79
C LYS A 224 -13.10 15.76 -14.38
N VAL A 225 -12.70 14.56 -13.97
CA VAL A 225 -12.11 14.32 -12.64
C VAL A 225 -10.84 15.16 -12.45
N ILE A 226 -9.97 15.22 -13.45
CA ILE A 226 -8.77 16.05 -13.40
C ILE A 226 -9.14 17.54 -13.27
N ALA A 227 -10.08 18.01 -14.08
CA ALA A 227 -10.50 19.41 -14.06
C ALA A 227 -11.14 19.78 -12.71
N ASP A 228 -12.04 18.94 -12.19
CA ASP A 228 -12.74 19.20 -10.92
C ASP A 228 -11.79 19.23 -9.72
N ILE A 229 -10.74 18.38 -9.69
CA ILE A 229 -9.72 18.40 -8.63
C ILE A 229 -8.81 19.61 -8.77
N ASN A 230 -8.33 19.91 -9.98
CA ASN A 230 -7.45 21.04 -10.24
C ASN A 230 -8.14 22.41 -10.08
N ALA A 231 -9.48 22.44 -10.04
CA ALA A 231 -10.24 23.65 -9.71
C ALA A 231 -10.17 24.02 -8.22
N VAL A 232 -9.70 23.12 -7.37
CA VAL A 232 -9.49 23.39 -5.94
C VAL A 232 -8.09 23.97 -5.75
N ASP A 233 -8.01 25.23 -5.31
CA ASP A 233 -6.72 25.88 -5.04
C ASP A 233 -5.88 25.06 -4.05
N GLY A 234 -4.64 24.80 -4.43
CA GLY A 234 -3.71 23.97 -3.64
C GLY A 234 -3.77 22.46 -3.94
N LEU A 235 -4.62 21.99 -4.87
CA LEU A 235 -4.58 20.61 -5.39
C LEU A 235 -4.11 20.60 -6.85
N GLU A 236 -3.19 19.68 -7.18
CA GLU A 236 -2.68 19.47 -8.54
C GLU A 236 -2.61 17.96 -8.83
N VAL A 237 -3.35 17.51 -9.84
CA VAL A 237 -3.32 16.09 -10.26
C VAL A 237 -2.01 15.79 -10.98
N GLU A 238 -1.22 14.84 -10.44
CA GLU A 238 -0.02 14.33 -11.12
C GLU A 238 -0.41 13.35 -12.22
N TYR A 239 -1.33 12.45 -11.93
CA TYR A 239 -1.99 11.57 -12.90
C TYR A 239 -3.34 11.09 -12.35
N PHE A 240 -4.23 10.75 -13.25
CA PHE A 240 -5.44 9.98 -13.00
C PHE A 240 -5.62 9.00 -14.15
N ASP A 241 -5.60 7.71 -13.88
CA ASP A 241 -5.75 6.67 -14.90
C ASP A 241 -6.93 5.78 -14.57
N ILE A 242 -7.80 5.55 -15.57
CA ILE A 242 -8.92 4.60 -15.50
C ILE A 242 -8.48 3.32 -16.20
N VAL A 243 -8.35 2.25 -15.44
CA VAL A 243 -7.67 1.01 -15.88
C VAL A 243 -8.49 -0.23 -15.54
N ASP A 244 -8.18 -1.34 -16.22
CA ASP A 244 -8.54 -2.67 -15.76
C ASP A 244 -7.86 -2.96 -14.42
N GLY A 245 -8.63 -3.33 -13.41
CA GLY A 245 -8.15 -3.46 -12.04
C GLY A 245 -7.14 -4.59 -11.83
N ASN A 246 -7.02 -5.55 -12.76
CA ASN A 246 -6.09 -6.66 -12.67
C ASN A 246 -4.81 -6.42 -13.48
N THR A 247 -4.96 -5.93 -14.70
CA THR A 247 -3.85 -5.75 -15.65
C THR A 247 -3.20 -4.39 -15.55
N LEU A 248 -3.91 -3.39 -15.03
CA LEU A 248 -3.56 -1.97 -14.99
C LEU A 248 -3.38 -1.34 -16.39
N LEU A 249 -3.90 -1.98 -17.42
CA LEU A 249 -3.96 -1.40 -18.75
C LEU A 249 -5.12 -0.40 -18.84
N PRO A 250 -4.92 0.75 -19.51
CA PRO A 250 -5.98 1.73 -19.72
C PRO A 250 -7.19 1.13 -20.42
N VAL A 251 -8.39 1.45 -19.95
CA VAL A 251 -9.65 1.11 -20.61
C VAL A 251 -10.13 2.28 -21.47
N LYS A 252 -10.81 1.99 -22.58
CA LYS A 252 -11.37 2.98 -23.51
C LYS A 252 -12.88 3.02 -23.46
N SER A 253 -13.49 1.92 -23.03
CA SER A 253 -14.92 1.77 -22.83
C SER A 253 -15.21 1.15 -21.47
N TRP A 254 -16.37 1.47 -20.91
CA TRP A 254 -16.85 0.83 -19.69
C TRP A 254 -17.11 -0.68 -19.84
N ASP A 255 -17.18 -1.17 -21.06
CA ASP A 255 -17.43 -2.59 -21.37
C ASP A 255 -16.15 -3.39 -21.69
N ASP A 256 -14.99 -2.76 -21.67
CA ASP A 256 -13.71 -3.43 -21.98
C ASP A 256 -13.37 -4.54 -20.96
N THR A 257 -13.82 -4.39 -19.70
CA THR A 257 -13.54 -5.34 -18.63
C THR A 257 -14.65 -5.28 -17.56
N PRO A 258 -14.89 -6.38 -16.83
CA PRO A 258 -15.81 -6.35 -15.69
C PRO A 258 -15.26 -5.66 -14.44
N TYR A 259 -13.98 -5.28 -14.43
CA TYR A 259 -13.32 -4.72 -13.24
C TYR A 259 -12.52 -3.47 -13.60
N ILE A 260 -13.10 -2.30 -13.33
CA ILE A 260 -12.52 -0.99 -13.70
C ILE A 260 -12.27 -0.15 -12.44
N VAL A 261 -11.04 0.36 -12.33
CA VAL A 261 -10.61 1.23 -11.23
C VAL A 261 -10.03 2.53 -11.78
N GLY A 262 -10.26 3.63 -11.07
CA GLY A 262 -9.58 4.90 -11.28
C GLY A 262 -8.50 5.08 -10.21
N CYS A 263 -7.24 5.18 -10.60
CA CYS A 263 -6.10 5.41 -9.71
C CYS A 263 -5.60 6.84 -9.87
N ILE A 264 -5.40 7.54 -8.76
CA ILE A 264 -5.02 8.94 -8.76
C ILE A 264 -3.85 9.24 -7.85
N THR A 265 -3.04 10.19 -8.27
CA THR A 265 -2.08 10.89 -7.41
C THR A 265 -2.27 12.39 -7.54
N VAL A 266 -2.32 13.06 -6.41
CA VAL A 266 -2.52 14.51 -6.30
C VAL A 266 -1.46 15.11 -5.41
N TYR A 267 -0.84 16.19 -5.85
CA TYR A 267 -0.04 17.06 -5.01
C TYR A 267 -0.93 18.01 -4.23
N CYS A 268 -0.72 18.11 -2.92
CA CYS A 268 -1.47 18.99 -2.03
C CYS A 268 -0.52 19.99 -1.38
N GLY A 269 -0.82 21.26 -1.52
CA GLY A 269 -0.15 22.37 -0.87
C GLY A 269 1.04 22.97 -1.61
N LYS A 270 1.58 24.04 -1.04
CA LYS A 270 2.73 24.80 -1.59
C LYS A 270 4.04 24.05 -1.50
N THR A 271 4.23 23.27 -0.43
CA THR A 271 5.30 22.28 -0.32
C THR A 271 4.66 20.93 -0.62
N PRO A 272 4.60 20.54 -1.91
CA PRO A 272 3.63 19.57 -2.37
C PRO A 272 3.79 18.22 -1.67
N ILE A 273 2.73 17.81 -0.94
CA ILE A 273 2.62 16.49 -0.34
C ILE A 273 1.85 15.60 -1.31
N ARG A 274 2.47 14.50 -1.69
CA ARG A 274 1.93 13.56 -2.66
C ARG A 274 0.93 12.62 -1.99
N LEU A 275 -0.34 12.73 -2.33
CA LEU A 275 -1.46 11.93 -1.84
C LEU A 275 -1.94 10.99 -2.96
N ILE A 276 -2.18 9.74 -2.61
CA ILE A 276 -2.71 8.73 -3.54
C ILE A 276 -4.06 8.22 -3.06
N ASP A 277 -4.92 7.91 -4.01
CA ASP A 277 -6.22 7.31 -3.76
C ASP A 277 -6.66 6.47 -4.97
N HIS A 278 -7.75 5.71 -4.81
CA HIS A 278 -8.41 5.05 -5.94
C HIS A 278 -9.92 4.96 -5.72
N ILE A 279 -10.64 4.68 -6.81
CA ILE A 279 -12.07 4.44 -6.81
C ILE A 279 -12.41 3.25 -7.72
N LYS A 280 -13.35 2.40 -7.31
CA LYS A 280 -13.89 1.34 -8.16
C LYS A 280 -15.08 1.89 -8.94
N TYR A 281 -15.04 1.74 -10.25
CA TYR A 281 -16.13 2.11 -11.15
C TYR A 281 -16.99 0.90 -11.51
N LYS A 282 -16.36 -0.30 -11.61
CA LYS A 282 -17.01 -1.56 -11.97
C LYS A 282 -16.29 -2.72 -11.27
N GLY A 283 -17.03 -3.70 -10.73
CA GLY A 283 -16.47 -4.88 -10.07
C GLY A 283 -16.79 -5.00 -8.60
#